data_39228d1baf67bd9aa98803762abaf1ac
#
_entry.id   39228d1baf67bd9aa98803762abaf1ac
#
_cell.length_a   1.000
_cell.length_b   1.000
_cell.length_c   1.000
_cell.angle_alpha   90.00
_cell.angle_beta   90.00
_cell.angle_gamma   90.00
#
_symmetry.space_group_name_H-M   'P 1'
#
loop_
_entity.id
_entity.type
_entity.pdbx_description
1 polymer ?
#
loop_
_entity_poly.entity_id
_entity_poly.type
_entity_poly.pdbx_seq_one_letter_code
_entity_poly.pdbx_strand_id
1 'polypeptide(L)'
;MSTKFDPEKAENLEEIEKQFAVKAVGHAQTYWQLLEAVPPKSLKLTKIDDEIYDDFLEQFPEYKANPSMVEVIDENVLKSQENKQRWFKFMNAYEKKVQDYTFGSLLRMNVKEDYTEKNTMFVPRMQFYVFEIARNKLGMNDHVYDSAKSSK
;
A
#
# COMPACT_ATOMS: atom_id res chain seq x y z
N MET A 1 -16.98 16.76 -0.86
CA MET A 1 -18.26 16.35 -0.30
C MET A 1 -18.15 16.14 1.20
N SER A 2 -19.17 16.51 1.89
CA SER A 2 -19.17 16.28 3.31
C SER A 2 -19.22 14.80 3.60
N THR A 3 -18.29 14.34 4.37
CA THR A 3 -18.26 12.96 4.81
C THR A 3 -18.76 12.86 6.25
N LYS A 4 -19.53 13.84 6.66
CA LYS A 4 -20.04 13.82 8.00
C LYS A 4 -20.85 12.56 8.23
N PHE A 5 -20.48 11.86 9.24
CA PHE A 5 -21.19 10.68 9.66
C PHE A 5 -22.51 11.11 10.30
N ASP A 6 -23.60 10.58 9.77
CA ASP A 6 -24.93 10.83 10.30
C ASP A 6 -25.43 9.54 10.93
N PRO A 7 -25.58 9.49 12.26
CA PRO A 7 -26.04 8.26 12.92
C PRO A 7 -27.41 7.76 12.44
N GLU A 8 -28.23 8.68 11.94
CA GLU A 8 -29.54 8.29 11.42
C GLU A 8 -29.47 7.59 10.09
N LYS A 9 -28.28 7.67 9.43
CA LYS A 9 -28.05 7.04 8.14
C LYS A 9 -26.97 5.97 8.22
N ALA A 10 -27.00 5.20 9.30
CA ALA A 10 -26.00 4.15 9.51
C ALA A 10 -25.99 3.14 8.35
N GLU A 11 -27.11 2.89 7.71
CA GLU A 11 -27.18 2.01 6.55
C GLU A 11 -26.36 2.55 5.39
N ASN A 12 -26.35 3.87 5.22
CA ASN A 12 -25.55 4.51 4.16
C ASN A 12 -24.07 4.38 4.42
N LEU A 13 -23.68 4.34 5.68
CA LEU A 13 -22.27 4.16 6.03
C LEU A 13 -21.77 2.80 5.57
N GLU A 14 -22.58 1.76 5.77
CA GLU A 14 -22.22 0.42 5.31
C GLU A 14 -22.06 0.38 3.79
N GLU A 15 -22.97 1.03 3.06
CA GLU A 15 -22.85 1.13 1.61
C GLU A 15 -21.60 1.89 1.18
N ILE A 16 -21.28 2.98 1.87
CA ILE A 16 -20.09 3.76 1.56
C ILE A 16 -18.84 2.89 1.76
N GLU A 17 -18.79 2.11 2.83
CA GLU A 17 -17.68 1.20 3.06
C GLU A 17 -17.57 0.16 1.95
N LYS A 18 -18.69 -0.37 1.49
CA LYS A 18 -18.69 -1.32 0.37
C LYS A 18 -18.17 -0.69 -0.90
N GLN A 19 -18.53 0.56 -1.18
CA GLN A 19 -18.06 1.26 -2.35
C GLN A 19 -16.56 1.52 -2.29
N PHE A 20 -16.06 1.90 -1.12
CA PHE A 20 -14.62 2.06 -0.93
C PHE A 20 -13.89 0.73 -1.10
N ALA A 21 -14.46 -0.34 -0.60
CA ALA A 21 -13.87 -1.67 -0.75
C ALA A 21 -13.81 -2.08 -2.23
N VAL A 22 -14.87 -1.82 -2.99
CA VAL A 22 -14.90 -2.12 -4.42
C VAL A 22 -13.80 -1.36 -5.16
N LYS A 23 -13.64 -0.06 -4.85
CA LYS A 23 -12.60 0.74 -5.48
C LYS A 23 -11.20 0.26 -5.09
N ALA A 24 -11.02 -0.13 -3.85
CA ALA A 24 -9.74 -0.65 -3.38
C ALA A 24 -9.41 -1.98 -4.06
N VAL A 25 -10.39 -2.85 -4.24
CA VAL A 25 -10.20 -4.10 -4.96
C VAL A 25 -9.84 -3.84 -6.41
N GLY A 26 -10.54 -2.90 -7.06
CA GLY A 26 -10.23 -2.51 -8.44
C GLY A 26 -8.81 -1.99 -8.58
N HIS A 27 -8.39 -1.18 -7.63
CA HIS A 27 -7.03 -0.66 -7.61
C HIS A 27 -6.01 -1.80 -7.46
N ALA A 28 -6.29 -2.74 -6.56
CA ALA A 28 -5.39 -3.88 -6.34
C ALA A 28 -5.29 -4.75 -7.60
N GLN A 29 -6.41 -4.99 -8.27
CA GLN A 29 -6.41 -5.77 -9.52
C GLN A 29 -5.61 -5.09 -10.62
N THR A 30 -5.78 -3.79 -10.76
CA THR A 30 -5.03 -3.01 -11.74
C THR A 30 -3.53 -3.06 -11.44
N TYR A 31 -3.18 -2.90 -10.18
CA TYR A 31 -1.79 -2.94 -9.79
C TYR A 31 -1.17 -4.32 -10.02
N TRP A 32 -1.92 -5.38 -9.71
CA TRP A 32 -1.45 -6.75 -9.97
C TRP A 32 -1.16 -6.96 -11.45
N GLN A 33 -2.06 -6.47 -12.31
CA GLN A 33 -1.86 -6.56 -13.75
C GLN A 33 -0.60 -5.82 -14.20
N LEU A 34 -0.32 -4.68 -13.58
CA LEU A 34 0.91 -3.93 -13.86
C LEU A 34 2.15 -4.72 -13.46
N LEU A 35 2.11 -5.38 -12.30
CA LEU A 35 3.23 -6.21 -11.85
C LEU A 35 3.48 -7.38 -12.82
N GLU A 36 2.43 -7.90 -13.43
CA GLU A 36 2.54 -8.98 -14.41
C GLU A 36 3.05 -8.49 -15.76
N ALA A 37 2.73 -7.27 -16.12
CA ALA A 37 3.00 -6.75 -17.46
C ALA A 37 4.34 -6.01 -17.58
N VAL A 38 4.83 -5.43 -16.48
CA VAL A 38 6.03 -4.58 -16.48
C VAL A 38 6.96 -5.07 -15.38
N PRO A 39 8.27 -5.19 -15.65
CA PRO A 39 9.21 -5.56 -14.58
C PRO A 39 9.05 -4.62 -13.40
N PRO A 40 8.79 -5.12 -12.20
CA PRO A 40 8.48 -4.26 -11.06
C PRO A 40 9.55 -3.21 -10.76
N LYS A 41 10.82 -3.50 -11.00
CA LYS A 41 11.89 -2.53 -10.79
C LYS A 41 11.78 -1.32 -11.71
N SER A 42 11.07 -1.46 -12.82
CA SER A 42 10.85 -0.37 -13.78
C SER A 42 9.57 0.41 -13.51
N LEU A 43 8.73 -0.06 -12.59
CA LEU A 43 7.48 0.62 -12.29
C LEU A 43 7.72 1.90 -11.50
N LYS A 44 7.00 2.94 -11.88
CA LYS A 44 6.94 4.18 -11.12
C LYS A 44 5.51 4.33 -10.60
N LEU A 45 5.35 4.36 -9.31
CA LEU A 45 4.04 4.49 -8.68
C LEU A 45 3.66 5.95 -8.49
N THR A 46 4.66 6.80 -8.30
CA THR A 46 4.48 8.25 -8.15
C THR A 46 5.60 8.95 -8.94
N LYS A 47 5.53 10.26 -8.99
CA LYS A 47 6.58 11.04 -9.64
C LYS A 47 7.83 11.18 -8.77
N ILE A 48 7.73 10.80 -7.50
CA ILE A 48 8.81 11.02 -6.52
C ILE A 48 9.13 9.74 -5.74
N ASP A 49 9.08 8.59 -6.43
CA ASP A 49 9.33 7.30 -5.77
C ASP A 49 10.66 7.26 -5.01
N ASP A 50 11.72 7.78 -5.62
CA ASP A 50 13.04 7.75 -4.99
C ASP A 50 13.07 8.61 -3.73
N GLU A 51 12.46 9.78 -3.78
CA GLU A 51 12.37 10.66 -2.62
C GLU A 51 11.60 9.98 -1.49
N ILE A 52 10.47 9.34 -1.83
CA ILE A 52 9.64 8.65 -0.84
C ILE A 52 10.42 7.51 -0.20
N TYR A 53 11.11 6.73 -1.00
CA TYR A 53 11.87 5.58 -0.51
C TYR A 53 13.00 6.02 0.43
N ASP A 54 13.76 7.03 0.04
CA ASP A 54 14.84 7.52 0.86
C ASP A 54 14.35 8.08 2.19
N ASP A 55 13.25 8.85 2.14
CA ASP A 55 12.64 9.41 3.34
C ASP A 55 12.10 8.32 4.25
N PHE A 56 11.48 7.30 3.66
CA PHE A 56 10.98 6.17 4.41
C PHE A 56 12.09 5.49 5.22
N LEU A 57 13.21 5.22 4.59
CA LEU A 57 14.33 4.57 5.27
C LEU A 57 14.97 5.47 6.32
N GLU A 58 14.89 6.78 6.14
CA GLU A 58 15.40 7.73 7.12
C GLU A 58 14.47 7.84 8.34
N GLN A 59 13.16 7.94 8.10
CA GLN A 59 12.18 8.09 9.17
C GLN A 59 11.89 6.76 9.89
N PHE A 60 12.08 5.65 9.20
CA PHE A 60 11.84 4.31 9.73
C PHE A 60 13.09 3.45 9.53
N PRO A 61 14.18 3.77 10.26
CA PRO A 61 15.46 3.08 10.01
C PRO A 61 15.43 1.58 10.29
N GLU A 62 14.44 1.11 11.04
CA GLU A 62 14.28 -0.32 11.30
C GLU A 62 14.06 -1.11 10.01
N TYR A 63 13.44 -0.49 8.99
CA TYR A 63 13.22 -1.16 7.70
C TYR A 63 14.50 -1.21 6.87
N LYS A 64 15.40 -0.26 7.08
CA LYS A 64 16.70 -0.29 6.42
C LYS A 64 17.58 -1.38 7.03
N ALA A 65 17.53 -1.49 8.36
CA ALA A 65 18.32 -2.49 9.07
C ALA A 65 17.79 -3.91 8.83
N ASN A 66 16.48 -4.04 8.61
CA ASN A 66 15.85 -5.34 8.44
C ASN A 66 14.83 -5.31 7.31
N PRO A 67 15.29 -5.44 6.05
CA PRO A 67 14.37 -5.38 4.89
C PRO A 67 13.30 -6.47 4.89
N SER A 68 13.49 -7.55 5.64
CA SER A 68 12.46 -8.59 5.72
C SER A 68 11.16 -8.08 6.32
N MET A 69 11.20 -6.96 7.04
CA MET A 69 9.99 -6.33 7.57
C MET A 69 9.12 -5.72 6.47
N VAL A 70 9.69 -5.48 5.29
CA VAL A 70 8.95 -5.03 4.12
C VAL A 70 8.36 -6.24 3.38
N GLU A 71 9.04 -7.36 3.44
CA GLU A 71 8.61 -8.59 2.78
C GLU A 71 7.36 -9.15 3.44
N VAL A 72 7.36 -9.23 4.77
CA VAL A 72 6.21 -9.69 5.55
C VAL A 72 5.89 -8.62 6.58
N ILE A 73 4.73 -7.99 6.43
CA ILE A 73 4.31 -6.90 7.29
C ILE A 73 3.47 -7.46 8.43
N ASP A 74 3.83 -7.10 9.66
CA ASP A 74 3.05 -7.44 10.83
C ASP A 74 2.02 -6.35 11.04
N GLU A 75 0.76 -6.67 10.79
CA GLU A 75 -0.33 -5.69 10.87
C GLU A 75 -0.47 -5.11 12.28
N ASN A 76 -0.29 -5.93 13.30
CA ASN A 76 -0.42 -5.46 14.68
C ASN A 76 0.67 -4.46 15.04
N VAL A 77 1.89 -4.68 14.57
CA VAL A 77 2.98 -3.74 14.78
C VAL A 77 2.73 -2.47 13.98
N LEU A 78 2.37 -2.60 12.71
CA LEU A 78 2.14 -1.47 11.85
C LEU A 78 1.05 -0.55 12.38
N LYS A 79 -0.02 -1.14 12.91
CA LYS A 79 -1.18 -0.39 13.41
C LYS A 79 -1.14 -0.12 14.91
N SER A 80 0.00 -0.34 15.54
CA SER A 80 0.17 0.01 16.95
C SER A 80 0.05 1.52 17.13
N GLN A 81 -0.30 1.95 18.35
CA GLN A 81 -0.50 3.37 18.64
C GLN A 81 0.74 4.20 18.29
N GLU A 82 1.91 3.71 18.66
CA GLU A 82 3.16 4.40 18.40
C GLU A 82 3.43 4.53 16.90
N ASN A 83 3.25 3.44 16.15
CA ASN A 83 3.51 3.47 14.72
C ASN A 83 2.45 4.25 13.94
N LYS A 84 1.21 4.25 14.40
CA LYS A 84 0.17 5.09 13.79
C LYS A 84 0.57 6.55 13.82
N GLN A 85 1.13 7.02 14.94
CA GLN A 85 1.56 8.41 15.06
C GLN A 85 2.75 8.71 14.14
N ARG A 86 3.70 7.80 14.06
CA ARG A 86 4.85 7.95 13.18
C ARG A 86 4.40 8.02 11.72
N TRP A 87 3.51 7.12 11.31
CA TRP A 87 3.01 7.08 9.96
C TRP A 87 2.15 8.29 9.62
N PHE A 88 1.33 8.73 10.55
CA PHE A 88 0.51 9.91 10.35
C PHE A 88 1.38 11.13 10.03
N LYS A 89 2.42 11.34 10.81
CA LYS A 89 3.35 12.44 10.60
C LYS A 89 4.06 12.31 9.25
N PHE A 90 4.53 11.10 8.94
CA PHE A 90 5.20 10.84 7.69
C PHE A 90 4.30 11.14 6.49
N MET A 91 3.09 10.59 6.52
CA MET A 91 2.15 10.72 5.40
C MET A 91 1.71 12.16 5.18
N ASN A 92 1.48 12.89 6.25
CA ASN A 92 1.02 14.28 6.13
C ASN A 92 2.03 15.17 5.42
N ALA A 93 3.30 14.83 5.47
CA ALA A 93 4.32 15.59 4.76
C ALA A 93 4.14 15.51 3.24
N TYR A 94 3.38 14.52 2.77
CA TYR A 94 3.15 14.31 1.33
C TYR A 94 1.76 14.75 0.87
N GLU A 95 1.01 15.43 1.70
CA GLU A 95 -0.35 15.85 1.37
C GLU A 95 -0.44 16.59 0.04
N LYS A 96 0.52 17.46 -0.23
CA LYS A 96 0.53 18.26 -1.46
C LYS A 96 1.36 17.64 -2.58
N LYS A 97 2.06 16.55 -2.28
CA LYS A 97 2.96 15.91 -3.24
C LYS A 97 2.39 14.64 -3.86
N VAL A 98 1.51 13.96 -3.15
CA VAL A 98 0.93 12.70 -3.60
C VAL A 98 -0.58 12.81 -3.58
N GLN A 99 -1.18 12.72 -4.76
CA GLN A 99 -2.62 12.81 -4.90
C GLN A 99 -3.29 11.60 -4.26
N ASP A 100 -4.42 11.86 -3.57
CA ASP A 100 -5.22 10.80 -2.95
C ASP A 100 -4.46 9.97 -1.91
N TYR A 101 -3.52 10.61 -1.22
CA TYR A 101 -2.61 9.92 -0.30
C TYR A 101 -3.32 9.22 0.86
N THR A 102 -4.53 9.64 1.22
CA THR A 102 -5.30 9.02 2.31
C THR A 102 -6.34 8.02 1.84
N PHE A 103 -6.53 7.86 0.52
CA PHE A 103 -7.52 6.92 0.00
C PHE A 103 -7.18 5.50 0.41
N GLY A 104 -8.22 4.70 0.69
CA GLY A 104 -8.02 3.32 1.08
C GLY A 104 -7.44 2.48 -0.06
N SER A 105 -6.50 1.64 0.28
CA SER A 105 -5.85 0.72 -0.64
C SER A 105 -5.64 -0.63 0.04
N LEU A 106 -5.47 -1.66 -0.76
CA LEU A 106 -5.20 -2.99 -0.25
C LEU A 106 -3.71 -3.29 -0.38
N LEU A 107 -3.14 -3.82 0.69
CA LEU A 107 -1.71 -4.15 0.75
C LEU A 107 -1.56 -5.60 1.18
N ARG A 108 -0.76 -6.37 0.43
CA ARG A 108 -0.46 -7.75 0.82
C ARG A 108 0.45 -7.75 2.04
N MET A 109 0.12 -8.55 3.03
CA MET A 109 0.99 -8.69 4.20
C MET A 109 2.26 -9.43 3.84
N ASN A 110 2.12 -10.58 3.18
CA ASN A 110 3.25 -11.35 2.68
C ASN A 110 3.36 -11.12 1.17
N VAL A 111 4.47 -10.56 0.74
CA VAL A 111 4.67 -10.19 -0.67
C VAL A 111 4.70 -11.41 -1.59
N LYS A 112 5.01 -12.58 -1.05
CA LYS A 112 5.10 -13.82 -1.82
C LYS A 112 3.75 -14.40 -2.18
N GLU A 113 2.68 -13.96 -1.53
CA GLU A 113 1.34 -14.46 -1.75
C GLU A 113 0.47 -13.42 -2.44
N ASP A 114 -0.61 -13.91 -3.04
CA ASP A 114 -1.55 -13.08 -3.77
C ASP A 114 -2.45 -12.29 -2.82
N TYR A 115 -3.32 -11.48 -3.41
CA TYR A 115 -4.36 -10.74 -2.68
C TYR A 115 -5.46 -11.72 -2.29
N THR A 116 -5.29 -12.35 -1.15
CA THR A 116 -6.33 -13.17 -0.54
C THR A 116 -6.85 -12.44 0.69
N GLU A 117 -8.01 -12.85 1.18
CA GLU A 117 -8.58 -12.23 2.36
C GLU A 117 -7.61 -12.27 3.54
N LYS A 118 -6.96 -13.41 3.73
CA LYS A 118 -6.03 -13.59 4.85
C LYS A 118 -4.72 -12.82 4.68
N ASN A 119 -4.35 -12.54 3.45
CA ASN A 119 -3.07 -11.91 3.15
C ASN A 119 -3.19 -10.42 2.84
N THR A 120 -4.37 -9.85 3.02
CA THR A 120 -4.62 -8.47 2.59
C THR A 120 -5.09 -7.63 3.75
N MET A 121 -4.53 -6.42 3.85
CA MET A 121 -4.99 -5.45 4.84
C MET A 121 -5.31 -4.13 4.16
N PHE A 122 -6.15 -3.34 4.82
CA PHE A 122 -6.59 -2.05 4.32
C PHE A 122 -5.72 -0.97 4.91
N VAL A 123 -5.10 -0.14 4.07
CA VAL A 123 -4.19 0.93 4.50
C VAL A 123 -4.46 2.18 3.68
N PRO A 124 -4.02 3.36 4.15
CA PRO A 124 -4.03 4.55 3.30
C PRO A 124 -3.13 4.36 2.08
N ARG A 125 -3.50 5.00 0.98
CA ARG A 125 -2.76 4.87 -0.28
C ARG A 125 -1.29 5.23 -0.13
N MET A 126 -0.98 6.23 0.66
CA MET A 126 0.42 6.61 0.86
C MET A 126 1.23 5.47 1.46
N GLN A 127 0.65 4.76 2.42
CA GLN A 127 1.31 3.60 3.03
C GLN A 127 1.51 2.48 2.00
N PHE A 128 0.50 2.26 1.16
CA PHE A 128 0.60 1.32 0.05
C PHE A 128 1.78 1.68 -0.86
N TYR A 129 1.88 2.94 -1.25
CA TYR A 129 2.98 3.38 -2.11
C TYR A 129 4.33 3.12 -1.46
N VAL A 130 4.48 3.48 -0.20
CA VAL A 130 5.76 3.32 0.51
C VAL A 130 6.21 1.86 0.47
N PHE A 131 5.34 0.95 0.86
CA PHE A 131 5.71 -0.46 0.91
C PHE A 131 5.92 -1.06 -0.47
N GLU A 132 5.08 -0.71 -1.44
CA GLU A 132 5.22 -1.29 -2.77
C GLU A 132 6.40 -0.70 -3.53
N ILE A 133 6.72 0.57 -3.32
CA ILE A 133 7.93 1.16 -3.87
C ILE A 133 9.15 0.39 -3.35
N ALA A 134 9.19 0.16 -2.04
CA ALA A 134 10.29 -0.57 -1.43
C ALA A 134 10.38 -2.00 -1.97
N ARG A 135 9.24 -2.69 -2.05
CA ARG A 135 9.20 -4.06 -2.56
C ARG A 135 9.69 -4.15 -4.00
N ASN A 136 9.28 -3.19 -4.82
CA ASN A 136 9.68 -3.16 -6.23
C ASN A 136 11.18 -2.90 -6.37
N LYS A 137 11.71 -1.96 -5.60
CA LYS A 137 13.14 -1.67 -5.63
C LYS A 137 14.00 -2.83 -5.13
N LEU A 138 13.49 -3.57 -4.18
CA LEU A 138 14.21 -4.70 -3.57
C LEU A 138 14.01 -6.02 -4.33
N GLY A 139 13.24 -5.99 -5.41
CA GLY A 139 13.03 -7.19 -6.23
C GLY A 139 12.02 -8.17 -5.66
N MET A 140 11.27 -7.75 -4.66
CA MET A 140 10.35 -8.64 -3.95
C MET A 140 9.09 -8.98 -4.75
N ASN A 141 8.77 -8.20 -5.79
CA ASN A 141 7.63 -8.46 -6.66
C ASN A 141 8.03 -9.09 -8.00
N ASP A 142 9.31 -9.36 -8.20
CA ASP A 142 9.78 -9.92 -9.47
C ASP A 142 9.11 -11.23 -9.80
N HIS A 143 8.78 -12.04 -8.80
CA HIS A 143 8.14 -13.33 -9.00
C HIS A 143 6.77 -13.22 -9.67
N VAL A 144 6.05 -12.12 -9.48
CA VAL A 144 4.75 -11.90 -10.11
C VAL A 144 4.94 -11.78 -11.61
N TYR A 145 5.90 -10.96 -12.02
CA TYR A 145 6.21 -10.76 -13.43
C TYR A 145 6.73 -12.05 -14.07
N ASP A 146 7.66 -12.72 -13.39
CA ASP A 146 8.27 -13.94 -13.90
C ASP A 146 7.24 -15.05 -14.06
N SER A 147 6.34 -15.21 -13.08
CA SER A 147 5.29 -16.22 -13.15
C SER A 147 4.32 -15.96 -14.30
N ALA A 148 3.97 -14.70 -14.52
CA ALA A 148 3.06 -14.34 -15.61
C ALA A 148 3.69 -14.65 -16.96
N LYS A 149 4.99 -14.39 -17.11
CA LYS A 149 5.70 -14.69 -18.33
C LYS A 149 5.84 -16.19 -18.57
N SER A 150 6.07 -16.96 -17.52
CA SER A 150 6.22 -18.42 -17.63
C SER A 150 4.91 -19.10 -17.99
N SER A 151 3.77 -18.47 -17.73
CA SER A 151 2.45 -19.03 -18.02
C SER A 151 2.03 -18.88 -19.48
N LYS A 152 2.83 -18.18 -20.28
CA LYS A 152 2.48 -17.92 -21.69
C LYS A 152 3.22 -18.85 -22.64
#